data_6a6efd5c6fa3a7c19bb88ab31a16d05f
#
_entry.id   6a6efd5c6fa3a7c19bb88ab31a16d05f
#
_cell.length_a   1.000
_cell.length_b   1.000
_cell.length_c   1.000
_cell.angle_alpha   90.00
_cell.angle_beta   90.00
_cell.angle_gamma   90.00
#
_symmetry.space_group_name_H-M   'P 1'
#
loop_
_entity.id
_entity.type
_entity.pdbx_description
1 polymer ?
#
loop_
_entity_poly.entity_id
_entity_poly.type
_entity_poly.pdbx_seq_one_letter_code
_entity_poly.pdbx_strand_id
1 'polypeptide(L)'
;EYGHFVEGFATLTGDDCETLSLPVLGFYGDWFAAENIIDAPMYTGESVYMTQGMLSTSVAAGDIFAGMNEAGETIPEYISFSPNGDLEMDTAFPILGLLRSAETMTVEVLNGNMVPIRTLMSTTQIPKLLAVDYADQNGIYTILTDSMQNYIEWDGTVYDQSSGKYVACDEGQYYLSVTATLPGFDGEQTVTMPVKIDLTA
;
A
#
# COMPACT_ATOMS: atom_id res chain seq x y z
N GLU A 1 17.18 1.85 15.04
CA GLU A 1 16.81 3.28 14.86
C GLU A 1 16.61 3.53 13.37
N TYR A 2 15.46 4.03 13.02
CA TYR A 2 15.19 4.47 11.64
C TYR A 2 16.10 5.66 11.34
N GLY A 3 16.67 5.69 10.12
CA GLY A 3 17.46 6.80 9.69
C GLY A 3 16.68 8.11 9.61
N HIS A 4 17.36 9.24 9.61
CA HIS A 4 16.74 10.55 9.47
C HIS A 4 17.54 11.45 8.54
N PHE A 5 16.82 12.37 7.89
CA PHE A 5 17.46 13.38 7.07
C PHE A 5 18.09 14.46 7.95
N VAL A 6 19.27 14.89 7.54
CA VAL A 6 20.01 16.01 8.13
C VAL A 6 20.11 17.08 7.06
N GLU A 7 19.67 18.28 7.39
CA GLU A 7 19.76 19.41 6.47
C GLU A 7 20.58 20.55 7.04
N GLY A 8 21.15 21.35 6.18
CA GLY A 8 21.95 22.51 6.57
C GLY A 8 22.37 23.32 5.36
N PHE A 9 23.25 24.29 5.59
CA PHE A 9 23.79 25.14 4.54
C PHE A 9 25.32 25.16 4.60
N ALA A 10 25.94 24.95 3.46
CA ALA A 10 27.36 25.26 3.26
C ALA A 10 27.47 26.72 2.77
N THR A 11 28.17 27.55 3.56
CA THR A 11 28.31 28.98 3.25
C THR A 11 29.76 29.26 2.82
N LEU A 12 29.90 29.89 1.65
CA LEU A 12 31.16 30.36 1.11
C LEU A 12 31.22 31.90 1.24
N THR A 13 32.22 32.36 1.96
CA THR A 13 32.48 33.81 2.13
C THR A 13 33.84 34.15 1.61
N GLY A 14 33.98 35.34 1.02
CA GLY A 14 35.24 35.89 0.55
C GLY A 14 35.31 37.39 0.85
N ASP A 15 36.50 37.96 0.87
CA ASP A 15 36.72 39.34 1.31
C ASP A 15 36.11 40.38 0.37
N ASP A 16 35.97 40.06 -0.96
CA ASP A 16 35.46 40.99 -1.98
C ASP A 16 34.30 40.41 -2.81
N CYS A 17 33.58 39.39 -2.30
CA CYS A 17 32.45 38.82 -3.01
C CYS A 17 31.23 38.59 -2.10
N GLU A 18 30.07 38.46 -2.73
CA GLU A 18 28.85 38.11 -1.99
C GLU A 18 28.96 36.71 -1.40
N THR A 19 28.40 36.56 -0.21
CA THR A 19 28.28 35.25 0.45
C THR A 19 27.36 34.34 -0.33
N LEU A 20 27.84 33.18 -0.73
CA LEU A 20 27.07 32.13 -1.37
C LEU A 20 26.65 31.07 -0.34
N SER A 21 25.41 30.67 -0.42
CA SER A 21 24.86 29.62 0.45
C SER A 21 24.28 28.49 -0.40
N LEU A 22 24.71 27.27 -0.12
CA LEU A 22 24.27 26.04 -0.79
C LEU A 22 23.52 25.17 0.21
N PRO A 23 22.29 24.76 -0.07
CA PRO A 23 21.61 23.79 0.76
C PRO A 23 22.30 22.43 0.68
N VAL A 24 22.45 21.77 1.82
CA VAL A 24 23.03 20.42 1.95
C VAL A 24 21.96 19.54 2.59
N LEU A 25 21.67 18.42 1.96
CA LEU A 25 20.80 17.39 2.50
C LEU A 25 21.63 16.08 2.61
N GLY A 26 21.63 15.50 3.79
CA GLY A 26 22.25 14.21 4.06
C GLY A 26 21.24 13.25 4.69
N PHE A 27 21.61 11.98 4.76
CA PHE A 27 20.85 10.96 5.47
C PHE A 27 21.76 10.29 6.49
N TYR A 28 21.31 10.21 7.72
CA TYR A 28 21.99 9.50 8.80
C TYR A 28 21.19 8.25 9.16
N GLY A 29 21.77 7.06 8.88
CA GLY A 29 21.15 5.77 9.11
C GLY A 29 21.44 4.79 7.99
N ASP A 30 20.84 3.61 8.05
CA ASP A 30 20.90 2.63 6.99
C ASP A 30 19.89 2.99 5.89
N TRP A 31 20.40 3.53 4.80
CA TRP A 31 19.57 3.89 3.65
C TRP A 31 18.88 2.69 3.01
N PHE A 32 19.46 1.52 3.16
CA PHE A 32 18.99 0.28 2.55
C PHE A 32 18.14 -0.58 3.49
N ALA A 33 17.78 -0.07 4.67
CA ALA A 33 16.85 -0.78 5.55
C ALA A 33 15.53 -1.07 4.81
N ALA A 34 15.23 -2.36 4.60
CA ALA A 34 14.14 -2.81 3.75
C ALA A 34 12.76 -2.47 4.34
N GLU A 35 12.66 -2.40 5.66
CA GLU A 35 11.43 -2.11 6.39
C GLU A 35 10.84 -0.71 6.14
N ASN A 36 11.50 0.11 5.36
CA ASN A 36 11.06 1.48 5.07
C ASN A 36 10.63 1.69 3.63
N ILE A 37 10.15 0.68 2.94
CA ILE A 37 9.66 0.77 1.55
C ILE A 37 8.17 1.07 1.54
N ILE A 38 7.39 0.21 2.20
CA ILE A 38 5.93 0.25 2.25
C ILE A 38 5.52 0.84 3.58
N ASP A 39 4.55 1.76 3.56
CA ASP A 39 3.94 2.28 4.79
C ASP A 39 3.16 1.18 5.52
N ALA A 40 3.10 1.29 6.84
CA ALA A 40 2.34 0.36 7.66
C ALA A 40 0.82 0.58 7.48
N PRO A 41 -0.01 -0.46 7.62
CA PRO A 41 -1.45 -0.29 7.65
C PRO A 41 -1.90 0.66 8.77
N MET A 42 -2.89 1.51 8.49
CA MET A 42 -3.35 2.56 9.41
C MET A 42 -3.80 2.02 10.78
N TYR A 43 -4.34 0.82 10.82
CA TYR A 43 -4.79 0.20 12.07
C TYR A 43 -3.66 -0.25 13.00
N THR A 44 -2.42 -0.24 12.54
CA THR A 44 -1.26 -0.54 13.41
C THR A 44 -0.87 0.65 14.29
N GLY A 45 -1.28 1.85 13.93
CA GLY A 45 -0.86 3.09 14.56
C GLY A 45 0.57 3.54 14.18
N GLU A 46 1.22 2.84 13.25
CA GLU A 46 2.59 3.12 12.78
C GLU A 46 2.63 3.75 11.39
N SER A 47 1.48 3.90 10.73
CA SER A 47 1.38 4.48 9.39
C SER A 47 1.81 5.94 9.40
N VAL A 48 2.69 6.31 8.47
CA VAL A 48 3.15 7.68 8.25
C VAL A 48 2.07 8.51 7.56
N TYR A 49 1.36 7.91 6.61
CA TYR A 49 0.36 8.60 5.80
C TYR A 49 -1.06 8.49 6.36
N MET A 50 -1.29 7.59 7.31
CA MET A 50 -2.59 7.36 7.96
C MET A 50 -3.71 7.02 6.97
N THR A 51 -3.38 6.44 5.83
CA THR A 51 -4.34 6.12 4.75
C THR A 51 -4.26 4.69 4.26
N GLN A 52 -3.19 3.96 4.59
CA GLN A 52 -3.02 2.61 4.10
C GLN A 52 -3.99 1.64 4.79
N GLY A 53 -4.80 0.98 3.99
CA GLY A 53 -5.82 0.06 4.45
C GLY A 53 -6.40 -0.77 3.31
N MET A 54 -7.58 -1.33 3.52
CA MET A 54 -8.32 -2.08 2.53
C MET A 54 -9.55 -1.30 2.11
N LEU A 55 -9.76 -1.17 0.81
CA LEU A 55 -10.98 -0.61 0.23
C LEU A 55 -11.83 -1.71 -0.39
N SER A 56 -13.09 -1.40 -0.51
CA SER A 56 -14.06 -2.14 -1.32
C SER A 56 -14.93 -1.15 -2.07
N THR A 57 -15.44 -1.54 -3.24
CA THR A 57 -16.26 -0.67 -4.08
C THR A 57 -17.73 -0.88 -3.78
N SER A 58 -18.47 0.23 -3.62
CA SER A 58 -19.93 0.26 -3.53
C SER A 58 -20.48 1.16 -4.64
N VAL A 59 -21.48 0.69 -5.38
CA VAL A 59 -22.12 1.50 -6.43
C VAL A 59 -22.83 2.73 -5.84
N ALA A 60 -23.33 2.62 -4.62
CA ALA A 60 -24.04 3.70 -3.95
C ALA A 60 -23.12 4.76 -3.33
N ALA A 61 -21.95 4.34 -2.82
CA ALA A 61 -21.07 5.19 -2.02
C ALA A 61 -19.69 5.45 -2.66
N GLY A 62 -19.34 4.75 -3.76
CA GLY A 62 -17.99 4.71 -4.30
C GLY A 62 -17.09 3.82 -3.47
N ASP A 63 -15.80 4.11 -3.47
CA ASP A 63 -14.83 3.32 -2.69
C ASP A 63 -14.98 3.62 -1.20
N ILE A 64 -15.09 2.58 -0.40
CA ILE A 64 -15.24 2.65 1.05
C ILE A 64 -14.13 1.87 1.76
N PHE A 65 -13.70 2.34 2.92
CA PHE A 65 -12.78 1.58 3.76
C PHE A 65 -13.47 0.34 4.34
N ALA A 66 -12.98 -0.84 3.98
CA ALA A 66 -13.42 -2.07 4.58
C ALA A 66 -12.98 -2.16 6.06
N GLY A 67 -13.86 -2.62 6.91
CA GLY A 67 -13.59 -2.80 8.34
C GLY A 67 -13.61 -1.52 9.18
N MET A 68 -14.10 -0.40 8.66
CA MET A 68 -14.20 0.86 9.41
C MET A 68 -15.47 0.85 10.29
N ASN A 69 -15.32 1.20 11.57
CA ASN A 69 -16.44 1.36 12.49
C ASN A 69 -17.04 2.78 12.42
N GLU A 70 -18.14 3.02 13.15
CA GLU A 70 -18.80 4.33 13.21
C GLU A 70 -17.92 5.46 13.78
N ALA A 71 -16.87 5.13 14.52
CA ALA A 71 -15.89 6.08 15.06
C ALA A 71 -14.79 6.44 14.05
N GLY A 72 -14.77 5.81 12.87
CA GLY A 72 -13.75 6.00 11.86
C GLY A 72 -12.46 5.20 12.11
N GLU A 73 -12.52 4.19 12.97
CA GLU A 73 -11.39 3.32 13.26
C GLU A 73 -11.48 2.05 12.42
N THR A 74 -10.39 1.65 11.78
CA THR A 74 -10.30 0.37 11.06
C THR A 74 -10.02 -0.77 12.04
N ILE A 75 -10.89 -1.76 12.05
CA ILE A 75 -10.78 -2.97 12.87
C ILE A 75 -10.41 -4.12 11.94
N PRO A 76 -9.19 -4.68 12.03
CA PRO A 76 -8.70 -5.67 11.08
C PRO A 76 -9.60 -6.90 10.95
N GLU A 77 -10.23 -7.33 12.05
CA GLU A 77 -11.13 -8.49 12.08
C GLU A 77 -12.44 -8.26 11.31
N TYR A 78 -12.79 -7.01 11.01
CA TYR A 78 -13.99 -6.63 10.27
C TYR A 78 -13.71 -6.32 8.80
N ILE A 79 -12.44 -6.37 8.37
CA ILE A 79 -12.10 -6.17 6.97
C ILE A 79 -12.66 -7.35 6.16
N SER A 80 -13.77 -7.10 5.47
CA SER A 80 -14.48 -8.10 4.66
C SER A 80 -15.03 -7.48 3.38
N PHE A 81 -15.30 -8.34 2.40
CA PHE A 81 -16.03 -8.01 1.19
C PHE A 81 -16.90 -9.20 0.77
N SER A 82 -17.88 -8.96 -0.09
CA SER A 82 -18.93 -9.90 -0.45
C SER A 82 -19.02 -10.09 -1.97
N PRO A 83 -18.17 -10.91 -2.59
CA PRO A 83 -18.14 -11.08 -4.05
C PRO A 83 -19.33 -11.92 -4.55
N ASN A 84 -20.54 -11.41 -4.38
CA ASN A 84 -21.79 -12.09 -4.72
C ASN A 84 -22.40 -11.58 -6.04
N GLY A 85 -21.85 -10.52 -6.64
CA GLY A 85 -22.24 -9.96 -7.92
C GLY A 85 -23.43 -8.98 -7.84
N ASP A 86 -23.73 -8.43 -6.69
CA ASP A 86 -24.80 -7.43 -6.50
C ASP A 86 -24.31 -5.98 -6.66
N LEU A 87 -23.05 -5.78 -6.96
CA LEU A 87 -22.35 -4.52 -7.14
C LEU A 87 -22.07 -3.74 -5.83
N GLU A 88 -22.24 -4.39 -4.71
CA GLU A 88 -21.91 -3.83 -3.40
C GLU A 88 -20.82 -4.68 -2.73
N MET A 89 -19.67 -4.09 -2.51
CA MET A 89 -18.52 -4.74 -1.89
C MET A 89 -18.06 -6.03 -2.58
N ASP A 90 -18.20 -6.11 -3.91
CA ASP A 90 -17.83 -7.31 -4.69
C ASP A 90 -16.32 -7.50 -4.82
N THR A 91 -15.53 -6.49 -4.48
CA THR A 91 -14.08 -6.51 -4.65
C THR A 91 -13.37 -5.95 -3.43
N ALA A 92 -12.11 -6.35 -3.26
CA ALA A 92 -11.22 -5.77 -2.25
C ALA A 92 -9.88 -5.39 -2.88
N PHE A 93 -9.36 -4.22 -2.52
CA PHE A 93 -8.05 -3.78 -2.96
C PHE A 93 -7.33 -2.96 -1.88
N PRO A 94 -6.00 -3.08 -1.76
CA PRO A 94 -5.25 -2.34 -0.78
C PRO A 94 -5.00 -0.90 -1.25
N ILE A 95 -5.06 0.06 -0.33
CA ILE A 95 -4.40 1.34 -0.52
C ILE A 95 -2.95 1.16 -0.11
N LEU A 96 -2.04 1.49 -1.00
CA LEU A 96 -0.61 1.31 -0.78
C LEU A 96 0.10 2.67 -0.73
N GLY A 97 0.76 2.95 0.38
CA GLY A 97 1.68 4.06 0.50
C GLY A 97 3.13 3.57 0.36
N LEU A 98 3.91 4.17 -0.53
CA LEU A 98 5.34 3.90 -0.60
C LEU A 98 6.13 5.04 0.04
N LEU A 99 6.88 4.74 1.08
CA LEU A 99 7.79 5.67 1.75
C LEU A 99 9.05 5.93 0.92
N ARG A 100 9.38 4.98 0.03
CA ARG A 100 10.54 5.02 -0.87
C ARG A 100 10.16 4.41 -2.22
N SER A 101 10.91 4.77 -3.27
CA SER A 101 10.79 4.10 -4.57
C SER A 101 11.22 2.64 -4.44
N ALA A 102 10.45 1.74 -5.02
CA ALA A 102 10.74 0.31 -5.03
C ALA A 102 11.31 -0.12 -6.38
N GLU A 103 12.23 -1.10 -6.38
CA GLU A 103 12.71 -1.75 -7.59
C GLU A 103 11.68 -2.73 -8.13
N THR A 104 11.14 -3.56 -7.23
CA THR A 104 10.06 -4.49 -7.56
C THR A 104 8.93 -4.35 -6.56
N MET A 105 7.72 -4.65 -6.99
CA MET A 105 6.56 -4.80 -6.11
C MET A 105 5.66 -5.91 -6.62
N THR A 106 5.28 -6.79 -5.71
CA THR A 106 4.35 -7.89 -5.99
C THR A 106 3.19 -7.84 -5.00
N VAL A 107 1.97 -7.98 -5.52
CA VAL A 107 0.74 -8.05 -4.71
C VAL A 107 0.12 -9.42 -4.93
N GLU A 108 -0.07 -10.16 -3.85
CA GLU A 108 -0.57 -11.53 -3.86
C GLU A 108 -1.74 -11.71 -2.90
N VAL A 109 -2.62 -12.61 -3.26
CA VAL A 109 -3.65 -13.15 -2.35
C VAL A 109 -3.10 -14.41 -1.71
N LEU A 110 -3.15 -14.46 -0.38
CA LEU A 110 -2.82 -15.65 0.40
C LEU A 110 -4.09 -16.24 1.00
N ASN A 111 -4.15 -17.56 1.09
CA ASN A 111 -5.23 -18.23 1.83
C ASN A 111 -5.07 -18.12 3.36
N GLY A 112 -6.02 -18.67 4.13
CA GLY A 112 -5.98 -18.66 5.59
C GLY A 112 -4.76 -19.31 6.23
N ASN A 113 -3.99 -20.10 5.47
CA ASN A 113 -2.73 -20.70 5.89
C ASN A 113 -1.50 -19.93 5.42
N MET A 114 -1.66 -18.70 4.96
CA MET A 114 -0.60 -17.82 4.44
C MET A 114 0.11 -18.39 3.19
N VAL A 115 -0.59 -19.22 2.40
CA VAL A 115 -0.06 -19.76 1.14
C VAL A 115 -0.56 -18.91 -0.02
N PRO A 116 0.33 -18.43 -0.92
CA PRO A 116 -0.08 -17.68 -2.11
C PRO A 116 -0.98 -18.52 -3.01
N ILE A 117 -2.11 -17.95 -3.42
CA ILE A 117 -3.09 -18.59 -4.29
C ILE A 117 -3.33 -17.81 -5.58
N ARG A 118 -3.05 -16.52 -5.60
CA ARG A 118 -3.16 -15.67 -6.79
C ARG A 118 -2.21 -14.48 -6.70
N THR A 119 -1.46 -14.22 -7.77
CA THR A 119 -0.72 -12.97 -7.94
C THR A 119 -1.62 -11.99 -8.70
N LEU A 120 -1.91 -10.85 -8.08
CA LEU A 120 -2.69 -9.78 -8.69
C LEU A 120 -1.82 -8.89 -9.57
N MET A 121 -0.64 -8.53 -9.06
CA MET A 121 0.31 -7.67 -9.75
C MET A 121 1.75 -8.08 -9.44
N SER A 122 2.62 -7.97 -10.45
CA SER A 122 4.06 -7.95 -10.27
C SER A 122 4.65 -6.93 -11.23
N THR A 123 5.35 -5.93 -10.70
CA THR A 123 5.85 -4.79 -11.47
C THR A 123 7.19 -4.30 -10.95
N THR A 124 7.85 -3.43 -11.71
CA THR A 124 9.18 -2.92 -11.41
C THR A 124 9.23 -1.40 -11.53
N GLN A 125 10.25 -0.78 -10.95
CA GLN A 125 10.51 0.65 -11.04
C GLN A 125 9.35 1.52 -10.55
N ILE A 126 8.86 1.21 -9.36
CA ILE A 126 7.75 1.95 -8.76
C ILE A 126 8.32 3.17 -8.05
N PRO A 127 7.99 4.39 -8.52
CA PRO A 127 8.44 5.59 -7.84
C PRO A 127 7.79 5.69 -6.45
N LYS A 128 8.48 6.37 -5.54
CA LYS A 128 7.81 6.86 -4.34
C LYS A 128 6.64 7.73 -4.81
N LEU A 129 5.47 7.22 -4.65
CA LEU A 129 4.28 7.96 -4.88
C LEU A 129 3.75 8.45 -3.54
N LEU A 130 4.17 9.62 -3.21
CA LEU A 130 3.37 10.59 -2.53
C LEU A 130 2.96 11.59 -3.59
N ALA A 131 2.05 11.26 -4.45
CA ALA A 131 1.43 12.23 -5.23
C ALA A 131 0.45 12.93 -4.34
N VAL A 132 0.76 14.08 -4.02
CA VAL A 132 -0.15 15.11 -3.63
C VAL A 132 -0.70 15.65 -4.92
N ASP A 133 -1.67 15.00 -5.45
CA ASP A 133 -2.32 15.54 -6.64
C ASP A 133 -3.61 16.27 -6.26
N TYR A 134 -3.94 16.25 -5.00
CA TYR A 134 -5.10 16.94 -4.51
C TYR A 134 -4.88 17.49 -3.10
N ALA A 135 -4.53 18.75 -3.03
CA ALA A 135 -4.76 19.53 -1.83
C ALA A 135 -6.25 19.90 -1.79
N ASP A 136 -7.07 18.98 -1.34
CA ASP A 136 -8.32 19.38 -0.76
C ASP A 136 -8.03 20.09 0.58
N GLN A 137 -9.07 20.64 1.20
CA GLN A 137 -8.93 21.38 2.45
C GLN A 137 -8.37 20.55 3.62
N ASN A 138 -8.09 19.25 3.42
CA ASN A 138 -7.68 18.28 4.42
C ASN A 138 -6.30 17.66 4.17
N GLY A 139 -5.60 18.04 3.09
CA GLY A 139 -4.24 17.56 2.80
C GLY A 139 -4.21 16.35 1.87
N ILE A 140 -3.14 15.90 1.67
CA ILE A 140 -2.40 15.11 0.74
C ILE A 140 -2.92 13.70 0.55
N TYR A 141 -3.27 13.32 -0.65
CA TYR A 141 -3.41 11.92 -1.02
C TYR A 141 -2.65 11.58 -2.28
N THR A 142 -1.90 10.51 -2.18
CA THR A 142 -1.57 9.82 -3.33
C THR A 142 -1.85 8.45 -3.31
N ILE A 143 -2.27 8.14 -4.40
CA ILE A 143 -2.74 6.80 -4.58
C ILE A 143 -2.02 6.23 -5.78
N LEU A 144 -1.08 5.35 -5.49
CA LEU A 144 -0.68 4.32 -6.43
C LEU A 144 -1.91 3.62 -7.01
N THR A 145 -3.00 3.64 -6.26
CA THR A 145 -4.24 2.97 -6.57
C THR A 145 -5.03 3.60 -7.71
N ASP A 146 -5.05 4.92 -7.89
CA ASP A 146 -5.82 5.52 -8.99
C ASP A 146 -5.35 5.06 -10.37
N SER A 147 -4.06 4.82 -10.53
CA SER A 147 -3.52 4.29 -11.79
C SER A 147 -3.40 2.76 -11.81
N MET A 148 -3.48 2.08 -10.66
CA MET A 148 -3.23 0.64 -10.51
C MET A 148 -4.41 -0.14 -9.95
N GLN A 149 -5.49 0.50 -9.54
CA GLN A 149 -6.66 -0.13 -8.91
C GLN A 149 -7.13 -1.37 -9.68
N ASN A 150 -7.29 -1.25 -10.98
CA ASN A 150 -7.72 -2.37 -11.84
C ASN A 150 -6.75 -3.57 -11.88
N TYR A 151 -5.53 -3.40 -11.37
CA TYR A 151 -4.50 -4.45 -11.38
C TYR A 151 -4.33 -5.13 -10.03
N ILE A 152 -4.69 -4.46 -8.94
CA ILE A 152 -4.54 -4.97 -7.57
C ILE A 152 -5.87 -5.29 -6.90
N GLU A 153 -6.96 -5.14 -7.62
CA GLU A 153 -8.30 -5.47 -7.17
C GLU A 153 -8.51 -6.98 -7.18
N TRP A 154 -9.00 -7.52 -6.09
CA TRP A 154 -9.34 -8.93 -5.96
C TRP A 154 -10.86 -9.11 -5.91
N ASP A 155 -11.34 -9.92 -6.84
CA ASP A 155 -12.75 -10.26 -7.04
C ASP A 155 -13.19 -11.56 -6.32
N GLY A 156 -12.43 -12.01 -5.34
CA GLY A 156 -12.72 -13.25 -4.61
C GLY A 156 -12.49 -14.53 -5.41
N THR A 157 -11.81 -14.46 -6.56
CA THR A 157 -11.55 -15.67 -7.39
C THR A 157 -10.09 -16.11 -7.35
N VAL A 158 -9.87 -17.38 -7.70
CA VAL A 158 -8.55 -18.00 -7.91
C VAL A 158 -8.54 -18.78 -9.23
N TYR A 159 -7.38 -18.85 -9.90
CA TYR A 159 -7.24 -19.61 -11.13
C TYR A 159 -7.16 -21.10 -10.84
N ASP A 160 -8.14 -21.85 -11.35
CA ASP A 160 -8.14 -23.33 -11.29
C ASP A 160 -7.49 -23.91 -12.55
N GLN A 161 -6.33 -24.52 -12.36
CA GLN A 161 -5.57 -25.13 -13.46
C GLN A 161 -6.32 -26.30 -14.13
N SER A 162 -7.20 -26.99 -13.42
CA SER A 162 -7.92 -28.15 -13.93
C SER A 162 -9.01 -27.76 -14.91
N SER A 163 -9.71 -26.66 -14.66
CA SER A 163 -10.75 -26.12 -15.53
C SER A 163 -10.25 -25.05 -16.51
N GLY A 164 -9.06 -24.48 -16.26
CA GLY A 164 -8.50 -23.37 -17.03
C GLY A 164 -9.29 -22.06 -16.84
N LYS A 165 -9.95 -21.86 -15.72
CA LYS A 165 -10.82 -20.72 -15.42
C LYS A 165 -10.57 -20.17 -14.04
N TYR A 166 -10.98 -18.93 -13.84
CA TYR A 166 -11.13 -18.38 -12.50
C TYR A 166 -12.40 -18.93 -11.83
N VAL A 167 -12.28 -19.36 -10.61
CA VAL A 167 -13.35 -19.93 -9.78
C VAL A 167 -13.44 -19.15 -8.47
N ALA A 168 -14.64 -18.99 -7.93
CA ALA A 168 -14.85 -18.33 -6.65
C ALA A 168 -14.15 -19.08 -5.52
N CYS A 169 -13.53 -18.32 -4.63
CA CYS A 169 -13.02 -18.84 -3.37
C CYS A 169 -14.17 -19.07 -2.39
N ASP A 170 -13.96 -19.98 -1.44
CA ASP A 170 -14.90 -20.20 -0.33
C ASP A 170 -14.90 -19.00 0.63
N GLU A 171 -16.00 -18.86 1.40
CA GLU A 171 -16.02 -17.93 2.54
C GLU A 171 -14.91 -18.26 3.52
N GLY A 172 -14.30 -17.24 4.09
CA GLY A 172 -13.23 -17.43 5.06
C GLY A 172 -12.19 -16.34 5.09
N GLN A 173 -11.12 -16.58 5.84
CA GLN A 173 -10.02 -15.66 6.01
C GLN A 173 -9.00 -15.81 4.89
N TYR A 174 -8.63 -14.66 4.31
CA TYR A 174 -7.57 -14.48 3.32
C TYR A 174 -6.70 -13.29 3.73
N TYR A 175 -5.63 -13.08 2.97
CA TYR A 175 -4.74 -11.95 3.18
C TYR A 175 -4.30 -11.39 1.83
N LEU A 176 -4.16 -10.07 1.77
CA LEU A 176 -3.44 -9.39 0.69
C LEU A 176 -2.02 -9.11 1.17
N SER A 177 -1.04 -9.63 0.45
CA SER A 177 0.38 -9.50 0.76
C SER A 177 1.05 -8.62 -0.29
N VAL A 178 1.75 -7.61 0.16
CA VAL A 178 2.52 -6.72 -0.70
C VAL A 178 3.98 -6.86 -0.34
N THR A 179 4.79 -7.29 -1.29
CA THR A 179 6.25 -7.42 -1.13
C THR A 179 6.95 -6.44 -2.06
N ALA A 180 7.92 -5.69 -1.53
CA ALA A 180 8.71 -4.74 -2.29
C ALA A 180 10.20 -4.83 -1.97
N THR A 181 11.04 -4.49 -2.97
CA THR A 181 12.51 -4.46 -2.86
C THR A 181 13.05 -3.08 -3.19
N LEU A 182 14.27 -2.77 -2.74
CA LEU A 182 15.00 -1.56 -3.10
C LEU A 182 16.05 -1.82 -4.17
N PRO A 183 16.34 -0.83 -5.04
CA PRO A 183 17.42 -0.95 -6.01
C PRO A 183 18.78 -1.18 -5.32
N GLY A 184 19.50 -2.22 -5.75
CA GLY A 184 20.82 -2.54 -5.24
C GLY A 184 20.87 -3.10 -3.82
N PHE A 185 19.76 -3.58 -3.30
CA PHE A 185 19.65 -4.22 -2.00
C PHE A 185 19.00 -5.61 -2.12
N ASP A 186 19.57 -6.60 -1.44
CA ASP A 186 19.09 -7.99 -1.50
C ASP A 186 17.94 -8.31 -0.53
N GLY A 187 17.46 -7.30 0.21
CA GLY A 187 16.34 -7.44 1.15
C GLY A 187 15.00 -7.09 0.54
N GLU A 188 13.95 -7.61 1.14
CA GLU A 188 12.56 -7.31 0.81
C GLU A 188 11.78 -6.92 2.05
N GLN A 189 10.77 -6.07 1.87
CA GLN A 189 9.76 -5.80 2.88
C GLN A 189 8.44 -6.41 2.43
N THR A 190 7.77 -7.11 3.33
CA THR A 190 6.42 -7.64 3.11
C THR A 190 5.45 -7.05 4.13
N VAL A 191 4.37 -6.48 3.64
CA VAL A 191 3.23 -6.02 4.44
C VAL A 191 2.04 -6.88 4.10
N THR A 192 1.37 -7.42 5.11
CA THR A 192 0.22 -8.32 4.93
C THR A 192 -1.00 -7.74 5.63
N MET A 193 -2.11 -7.65 4.93
CA MET A 193 -3.38 -7.14 5.43
C MET A 193 -4.44 -8.24 5.39
N PRO A 194 -5.19 -8.48 6.48
CA PRO A 194 -6.28 -9.44 6.48
C PRO A 194 -7.43 -8.97 5.61
N VAL A 195 -8.13 -9.90 4.99
CA VAL A 195 -9.39 -9.67 4.30
C VAL A 195 -10.24 -10.94 4.36
N LYS A 196 -11.52 -10.80 4.64
CA LYS A 196 -12.44 -11.92 4.74
C LYS A 196 -13.42 -11.91 3.56
N ILE A 197 -13.67 -13.07 2.96
CA ILE A 197 -14.86 -13.27 2.11
C ILE A 197 -16.01 -13.61 3.02
N ASP A 198 -17.07 -12.81 2.96
CA ASP A 198 -18.31 -12.98 3.72
C ASP A 198 -19.51 -12.69 2.80
N LEU A 199 -20.14 -13.75 2.31
CA LEU A 199 -21.26 -13.65 1.37
C LEU A 199 -22.62 -13.30 2.05
N THR A 200 -22.58 -13.12 3.38
CA THR A 200 -23.77 -12.82 4.18
C THR A 200 -23.77 -11.38 4.73
N ALA A 201 -22.75 -10.61 4.41
CA ALA A 201 -22.57 -9.22 4.87
C ALA A 201 -23.46 -8.24 4.11
#